data_f9182e785e8961999bc60f16f59fbcd8
#
_entry.id   f9182e785e8961999bc60f16f59fbcd8
#
_cell.length_a   1.000
_cell.length_b   1.000
_cell.length_c   1.000
_cell.angle_alpha   90.00
_cell.angle_beta   90.00
_cell.angle_gamma   90.00
#
_symmetry.space_group_name_H-M   'P 1'
#
loop_
_entity.id
_entity.type
_entity.pdbx_description
1 polymer ?
#
loop_
_entity_poly.entity_id
_entity_poly.type
_entity_poly.pdbx_seq_one_letter_code
_entity_poly.pdbx_strand_id
1 'polypeptide(L)'
;MRYGKIRIEDGNLIFLRHMIQNNLPCRDIVWAYIHREGENAEAAVKQMISNYLVIITRRKKRYRFEMTEHEAQDCLRLLKILNPDMATGFPRGGRLPLLNLPNTRDLGALATKDGRHIIPRRLLRSGNLYHASLQDQNLLLEDYRLKTVIDLRDQTEKKEKPDAVMKGVEYYHIPMIDEETISDSPKSVLGILQTNDMLKKVLEYDGDIESLI
;
A
#
# COMPACT_ATOMS: atom_id res chain seq x y z
N MET A 1 21.78 7.16 17.63
CA MET A 1 21.57 8.46 16.95
C MET A 1 20.33 9.14 17.51
N ARG A 2 20.32 10.49 17.54
CA ARG A 2 19.21 11.29 18.07
C ARG A 2 18.59 12.16 16.97
N TYR A 3 17.27 12.24 16.92
CA TYR A 3 16.46 13.02 15.97
C TYR A 3 15.34 13.73 16.76
N GLY A 4 15.45 15.03 16.95
CA GLY A 4 14.49 15.75 17.76
C GLY A 4 14.23 15.11 19.14
N LYS A 5 13.00 14.66 19.37
CA LYS A 5 12.54 14.04 20.62
C LYS A 5 12.70 12.51 20.67
N ILE A 6 13.27 11.90 19.62
CA ILE A 6 13.47 10.45 19.54
C ILE A 6 14.96 10.09 19.46
N ARG A 7 15.29 8.88 19.86
CA ARG A 7 16.63 8.29 19.79
C ARG A 7 16.54 6.89 19.20
N ILE A 8 17.44 6.52 18.32
CA ILE A 8 17.58 5.16 17.81
C ILE A 8 18.87 4.57 18.37
N GLU A 9 18.74 3.46 19.07
CA GLU A 9 19.83 2.76 19.75
C GLU A 9 19.51 1.26 19.79
N ASP A 10 20.49 0.43 19.47
CA ASP A 10 20.40 -1.05 19.49
C ASP A 10 19.16 -1.60 18.78
N GLY A 11 18.83 -1.05 17.60
CA GLY A 11 17.66 -1.46 16.81
C GLY A 11 16.32 -1.07 17.39
N ASN A 12 16.30 -0.16 18.38
CA ASN A 12 15.09 0.32 19.01
C ASN A 12 14.94 1.84 18.84
N LEU A 13 13.70 2.27 18.63
CA LEU A 13 13.29 3.67 18.67
C LEU A 13 12.81 4.00 20.07
N ILE A 14 13.50 4.93 20.73
CA ILE A 14 13.28 5.33 22.13
C ILE A 14 12.71 6.74 22.15
N PHE A 15 11.62 6.95 22.89
CA PHE A 15 10.95 8.24 23.03
C PHE A 15 10.19 8.35 24.34
N LEU A 16 9.95 9.60 24.76
CA LEU A 16 9.13 9.90 25.92
C LEU A 16 7.67 10.13 25.51
N ARG A 17 6.76 9.49 26.21
CA ARG A 17 5.32 9.75 26.11
C ARG A 17 4.72 9.76 27.51
N HIS A 18 4.03 10.86 27.88
CA HIS A 18 3.48 11.05 29.22
C HIS A 18 4.53 10.81 30.33
N MET A 19 5.74 11.37 30.16
CA MET A 19 6.89 11.22 31.07
C MET A 19 7.45 9.79 31.21
N ILE A 20 6.90 8.83 30.46
CA ILE A 20 7.37 7.43 30.45
C ILE A 20 8.23 7.20 29.21
N GLN A 21 9.41 6.61 29.41
CA GLN A 21 10.25 6.17 28.32
C GLN A 21 9.63 4.94 27.65
N ASN A 22 9.38 5.06 26.34
CA ASN A 22 8.90 3.98 25.51
C ASN A 22 10.06 3.45 24.66
N ASN A 23 10.06 2.14 24.45
CA ASN A 23 11.02 1.43 23.63
C ASN A 23 10.26 0.66 22.55
N LEU A 24 10.43 1.03 21.27
CA LEU A 24 9.77 0.41 20.13
C LEU A 24 10.83 -0.27 19.26
N PRO A 25 10.84 -1.60 19.15
CA PRO A 25 11.74 -2.28 18.22
C PRO A 25 11.50 -1.80 16.79
N CYS A 26 12.56 -1.39 16.08
CA CYS A 26 12.43 -0.90 14.70
C CYS A 26 11.82 -1.95 13.76
N ARG A 27 12.03 -3.24 14.01
CA ARG A 27 11.42 -4.37 13.27
C ARG A 27 9.90 -4.44 13.39
N ASP A 28 9.30 -3.80 14.40
CA ASP A 28 7.85 -3.76 14.59
C ASP A 28 7.19 -2.61 13.84
N ILE A 29 7.98 -1.75 13.20
CA ILE A 29 7.48 -0.68 12.35
C ILE A 29 7.15 -1.27 10.98
N VAL A 30 5.88 -1.17 10.57
CA VAL A 30 5.45 -1.69 9.25
C VAL A 30 5.40 -0.60 8.18
N TRP A 31 5.22 0.67 8.59
CA TRP A 31 5.16 1.79 7.67
C TRP A 31 5.63 3.07 8.37
N ALA A 32 6.43 3.86 7.68
CA ALA A 32 6.83 5.19 8.11
C ALA A 32 6.84 6.18 6.94
N TYR A 33 6.43 7.42 7.19
CA TYR A 33 6.40 8.48 6.19
C TYR A 33 6.56 9.87 6.82
N ILE A 34 6.93 10.85 6.00
CA ILE A 34 6.99 12.25 6.41
C ILE A 34 5.67 12.91 6.06
N HIS A 35 5.04 13.53 7.04
CA HIS A 35 3.83 14.32 6.88
C HIS A 35 4.15 15.80 7.11
N ARG A 36 3.77 16.64 6.15
CA ARG A 36 3.91 18.09 6.23
C ARG A 36 2.55 18.72 6.52
N GLU A 37 2.48 19.59 7.51
CA GLU A 37 1.31 20.43 7.80
C GLU A 37 1.59 21.87 7.43
N GLY A 38 0.59 22.56 6.88
CA GLY A 38 0.70 23.97 6.48
C GLY A 38 0.94 24.19 4.98
N GLU A 39 1.10 23.15 4.18
CA GLU A 39 1.40 23.27 2.73
C GLU A 39 0.19 23.73 1.87
N ASN A 40 -1.06 23.64 2.40
CA ASN A 40 -2.29 23.95 1.68
C ASN A 40 -3.02 25.22 2.16
N ALA A 41 -2.40 26.05 2.97
CA ALA A 41 -3.01 27.33 3.35
C ALA A 41 -2.75 28.36 2.25
N GLU A 42 -3.82 28.84 1.61
CA GLU A 42 -3.78 29.98 0.68
C GLU A 42 -2.94 31.12 1.25
N ALA A 43 -2.15 31.70 0.41
CA ALA A 43 -0.99 32.54 0.57
C ALA A 43 -1.11 33.86 1.38
N ALA A 44 -1.73 33.89 2.52
CA ALA A 44 -1.87 35.11 3.32
C ALA A 44 -1.12 35.12 4.68
N VAL A 45 -0.71 33.97 5.20
CA VAL A 45 0.09 33.91 6.42
C VAL A 45 1.23 32.89 6.20
N LYS A 46 2.48 33.30 6.42
CA LYS A 46 3.65 32.42 6.49
C LYS A 46 3.46 31.45 7.67
N GLN A 47 2.56 30.48 7.52
CA GLN A 47 2.39 29.43 8.51
C GLN A 47 3.67 28.61 8.55
N MET A 48 4.21 28.44 9.72
CA MET A 48 5.37 27.57 9.94
C MET A 48 5.02 26.17 9.47
N ILE A 49 5.69 25.70 8.44
CA ILE A 49 5.55 24.32 7.97
C ILE A 49 6.11 23.40 9.04
N SER A 50 5.25 22.60 9.63
CA SER A 50 5.65 21.58 10.60
C SER A 50 5.81 20.24 9.92
N ASN A 51 6.96 19.61 10.10
CA ASN A 51 7.26 18.29 9.58
C ASN A 51 7.14 17.25 10.69
N TYR A 52 6.54 16.14 10.36
CA TYR A 52 6.32 15.03 11.27
C TYR A 52 6.79 13.72 10.66
N LEU A 53 7.60 12.98 11.41
CA LEU A 53 7.79 11.57 11.14
C LEU A 53 6.60 10.80 11.72
N VAL A 54 5.82 10.15 10.85
CA VAL A 54 4.70 9.30 11.23
C VAL A 54 5.13 7.85 11.13
N ILE A 55 4.86 7.06 12.17
CA ILE A 55 5.24 5.65 12.28
C ILE A 55 3.98 4.84 12.60
N ILE A 56 3.78 3.78 11.85
CA ILE A 56 2.73 2.77 12.07
C ILE A 56 3.40 1.46 12.45
N THR A 57 2.95 0.84 13.54
CA THR A 57 3.49 -0.42 14.00
C THR A 57 2.64 -1.61 13.56
N ARG A 58 3.22 -2.82 13.66
CA ARG A 58 2.53 -4.11 13.45
C ARG A 58 1.27 -4.25 14.31
N ARG A 59 1.25 -3.65 15.50
CA ARG A 59 0.08 -3.60 16.40
C ARG A 59 -0.91 -2.47 16.04
N LYS A 60 -0.83 -1.92 14.84
CA LYS A 60 -1.70 -0.83 14.34
C LYS A 60 -1.63 0.47 15.20
N LYS A 61 -0.58 0.65 16.03
CA LYS A 61 -0.36 1.90 16.76
C LYS A 61 0.30 2.93 15.87
N ARG A 62 -0.23 4.16 15.90
CA ARG A 62 0.32 5.32 15.21
C ARG A 62 1.07 6.22 16.18
N TYR A 63 2.29 6.57 15.82
CA TYR A 63 3.11 7.56 16.51
C TYR A 63 3.43 8.71 15.54
N ARG A 64 3.54 9.92 16.09
CA ARG A 64 3.85 11.13 15.33
C ARG A 64 4.88 11.93 16.10
N PHE A 65 6.00 12.24 15.45
CA PHE A 65 7.12 12.95 16.04
C PHE A 65 7.42 14.18 15.20
N GLU A 66 7.29 15.35 15.82
CA GLU A 66 7.68 16.61 15.21
C GLU A 66 9.21 16.74 15.18
N MET A 67 9.75 17.10 14.02
CA MET A 67 11.19 17.29 13.80
C MET A 67 11.42 18.11 12.52
N THR A 68 12.65 18.53 12.31
CA THR A 68 13.03 19.20 11.05
C THR A 68 12.89 18.21 9.86
N GLU A 69 12.74 18.75 8.66
CA GLU A 69 12.66 17.92 7.45
C GLU A 69 13.91 17.05 7.28
N HIS A 70 15.07 17.61 7.50
CA HIS A 70 16.35 16.90 7.41
C HIS A 70 16.42 15.74 8.42
N GLU A 71 16.08 15.99 9.69
CA GLU A 71 16.04 14.94 10.71
C GLU A 71 15.03 13.83 10.36
N ALA A 72 13.86 14.20 9.80
CA ALA A 72 12.84 13.24 9.39
C ALA A 72 13.33 12.33 8.24
N GLN A 73 14.03 12.92 7.25
CA GLN A 73 14.59 12.17 6.13
C GLN A 73 15.72 11.24 6.59
N ASP A 74 16.63 11.72 7.44
CA ASP A 74 17.74 10.91 7.96
C ASP A 74 17.24 9.78 8.84
N CYS A 75 16.28 10.07 9.73
CA CYS A 75 15.64 9.05 10.57
C CYS A 75 14.94 8.00 9.73
N LEU A 76 14.18 8.40 8.70
CA LEU A 76 13.48 7.49 7.81
C LEU A 76 14.47 6.57 7.05
N ARG A 77 15.59 7.12 6.57
CA ARG A 77 16.66 6.34 5.92
C ARG A 77 17.26 5.30 6.88
N LEU A 78 17.58 5.71 8.11
CA LEU A 78 18.13 4.80 9.12
C LEU A 78 17.11 3.70 9.50
N LEU A 79 15.85 4.05 9.70
CA LEU A 79 14.79 3.07 9.96
C LEU A 79 14.65 2.06 8.82
N LYS A 80 14.78 2.51 7.56
CA LYS A 80 14.73 1.62 6.40
C LYS A 80 15.93 0.67 6.32
N ILE A 81 17.11 1.10 6.75
CA ILE A 81 18.30 0.25 6.86
C ILE A 81 18.09 -0.81 7.95
N LEU A 82 17.58 -0.41 9.12
CA LEU A 82 17.34 -1.32 10.26
C LEU A 82 16.16 -2.26 10.03
N ASN A 83 15.22 -1.89 9.17
CA ASN A 83 14.06 -2.68 8.81
C ASN A 83 13.76 -2.54 7.31
N PRO A 84 14.43 -3.33 6.47
CA PRO A 84 14.23 -3.29 5.01
C PRO A 84 12.81 -3.62 4.57
N ASP A 85 12.04 -4.31 5.39
CA ASP A 85 10.64 -4.71 5.10
C ASP A 85 9.62 -3.58 5.34
N MET A 86 10.03 -2.54 6.06
CA MET A 86 9.17 -1.40 6.34
C MET A 86 8.79 -0.66 5.07
N ALA A 87 7.49 -0.42 4.87
CA ALA A 87 7.01 0.47 3.82
C ALA A 87 7.40 1.93 4.13
N THR A 88 7.72 2.70 3.08
CA THR A 88 8.04 4.13 3.20
C THR A 88 7.23 4.94 2.19
N GLY A 89 7.09 6.24 2.44
CA GLY A 89 6.37 7.16 1.55
C GLY A 89 4.86 7.14 1.72
N PHE A 90 4.18 7.93 0.89
CA PHE A 90 2.73 8.11 0.94
C PHE A 90 2.16 8.11 -0.49
N PRO A 91 2.04 6.93 -1.16
CA PRO A 91 1.76 6.83 -2.59
C PRO A 91 0.37 7.33 -3.01
N ARG A 92 -0.66 7.24 -2.18
CA ARG A 92 -2.04 7.67 -2.49
C ARG A 92 -2.58 7.15 -3.82
N GLY A 93 -2.40 5.87 -4.10
CA GLY A 93 -2.79 5.29 -5.39
C GLY A 93 -1.85 5.68 -6.54
N GLY A 94 -0.61 6.04 -6.24
CA GLY A 94 0.39 6.41 -7.23
C GLY A 94 0.76 5.27 -8.17
N ARG A 95 1.12 5.65 -9.41
CA ARG A 95 1.52 4.69 -10.45
C ARG A 95 2.89 4.09 -10.13
N LEU A 96 3.04 2.79 -10.38
CA LEU A 96 4.33 2.11 -10.30
C LEU A 96 5.20 2.43 -11.54
N PRO A 97 6.54 2.46 -11.38
CA PRO A 97 7.46 2.70 -12.49
C PRO A 97 7.70 1.42 -13.31
N LEU A 98 6.61 0.77 -13.77
CA LEU A 98 6.64 -0.40 -14.61
C LEU A 98 6.63 0.02 -16.09
N LEU A 99 7.37 -0.69 -16.91
CA LEU A 99 7.54 -0.36 -18.33
C LEU A 99 6.30 -0.76 -19.16
N ASN A 100 5.91 -2.02 -19.06
CA ASN A 100 4.87 -2.60 -19.90
C ASN A 100 3.52 -2.75 -19.20
N LEU A 101 3.42 -2.36 -17.94
CA LEU A 101 2.20 -2.39 -17.15
C LEU A 101 1.78 -0.97 -16.72
N PRO A 102 1.37 -0.11 -17.66
CA PRO A 102 1.25 1.34 -17.44
C PRO A 102 0.15 1.73 -16.44
N ASN A 103 -0.82 0.87 -16.17
CA ASN A 103 -1.93 1.16 -15.27
C ASN A 103 -1.78 0.53 -13.88
N THR A 104 -0.60 0.05 -13.54
CA THR A 104 -0.34 -0.52 -12.21
C THR A 104 -0.13 0.57 -11.18
N ARG A 105 -0.85 0.47 -10.06
CA ARG A 105 -0.87 1.45 -8.97
C ARG A 105 -0.75 0.79 -7.63
N ASP A 106 -0.03 1.43 -6.70
CA ASP A 106 -0.05 1.09 -5.28
C ASP A 106 -1.23 1.80 -4.61
N LEU A 107 -2.19 1.04 -4.11
CA LEU A 107 -3.35 1.58 -3.39
C LEU A 107 -3.00 2.00 -1.94
N GLY A 108 -1.74 1.86 -1.56
CA GLY A 108 -1.24 2.32 -0.28
C GLY A 108 -1.53 3.79 -0.02
N ALA A 109 -1.69 4.13 1.24
CA ALA A 109 -2.04 5.46 1.74
C ALA A 109 -3.42 5.99 1.30
N LEU A 110 -4.25 5.21 0.61
CA LEU A 110 -5.66 5.54 0.45
C LEU A 110 -6.38 5.38 1.79
N ALA A 111 -7.28 6.32 2.09
CA ALA A 111 -8.07 6.26 3.31
C ALA A 111 -9.15 5.19 3.20
N THR A 112 -9.33 4.44 4.27
CA THR A 112 -10.44 3.51 4.45
C THR A 112 -11.63 4.23 5.10
N LYS A 113 -12.83 3.63 5.00
CA LYS A 113 -14.07 4.22 5.53
C LYS A 113 -13.99 4.56 7.03
N ASP A 114 -13.21 3.83 7.80
CA ASP A 114 -12.99 4.04 9.23
C ASP A 114 -11.84 5.02 9.56
N GLY A 115 -11.33 5.73 8.55
CA GLY A 115 -10.29 6.75 8.73
C GLY A 115 -8.86 6.20 8.86
N ARG A 116 -8.66 4.89 8.71
CA ARG A 116 -7.33 4.29 8.58
C ARG A 116 -6.80 4.46 7.16
N HIS A 117 -5.62 3.96 6.89
CA HIS A 117 -5.03 3.97 5.56
C HIS A 117 -4.49 2.59 5.22
N ILE A 118 -4.59 2.22 3.95
CA ILE A 118 -3.97 1.00 3.42
C ILE A 118 -2.45 1.13 3.55
N ILE A 119 -1.80 0.10 4.06
CA ILE A 119 -0.33 0.07 4.14
C ILE A 119 0.24 0.00 2.72
N PRO A 120 1.20 0.87 2.34
CA PRO A 120 1.83 0.82 1.03
C PRO A 120 2.46 -0.54 0.71
N ARG A 121 2.46 -0.91 -0.57
CA ARG A 121 3.02 -2.16 -1.11
C ARG A 121 2.27 -3.42 -0.66
N ARG A 122 1.05 -3.30 -0.14
CA ARG A 122 0.21 -4.44 0.26
C ARG A 122 -0.87 -4.75 -0.76
N LEU A 123 -1.44 -3.73 -1.37
CA LEU A 123 -2.51 -3.87 -2.34
C LEU A 123 -2.17 -3.08 -3.59
N LEU A 124 -1.98 -3.80 -4.68
CA LEU A 124 -1.71 -3.23 -5.99
C LEU A 124 -2.93 -3.43 -6.90
N ARG A 125 -3.21 -2.47 -7.74
CA ARG A 125 -4.17 -2.58 -8.83
C ARG A 125 -3.43 -2.54 -10.14
N SER A 126 -3.74 -3.48 -11.07
CA SER A 126 -3.14 -3.55 -12.39
C SER A 126 -4.18 -3.87 -13.47
N GLY A 127 -3.81 -3.70 -14.73
CA GLY A 127 -4.36 -4.46 -15.84
C GLY A 127 -3.81 -5.90 -15.83
N ASN A 128 -4.07 -6.67 -16.91
CA ASN A 128 -3.49 -8.01 -17.05
C ASN A 128 -1.95 -7.96 -17.05
N LEU A 129 -1.33 -9.04 -16.62
CA LEU A 129 0.14 -9.16 -16.55
C LEU A 129 0.75 -9.78 -17.80
N TYR A 130 -0.03 -9.96 -18.89
CA TYR A 130 0.42 -10.59 -20.13
C TYR A 130 1.69 -9.95 -20.70
N HIS A 131 1.79 -8.63 -20.67
CA HIS A 131 2.93 -7.89 -21.19
C HIS A 131 4.04 -7.61 -20.15
N ALA A 132 3.96 -8.20 -18.96
CA ALA A 132 4.97 -7.99 -17.93
C ALA A 132 6.35 -8.44 -18.41
N SER A 133 7.27 -7.49 -18.62
CA SER A 133 8.66 -7.78 -18.93
C SER A 133 9.38 -8.45 -17.75
N LEU A 134 10.52 -9.07 -17.97
CA LEU A 134 11.34 -9.60 -16.86
C LEU A 134 11.72 -8.52 -15.86
N GLN A 135 11.95 -7.29 -16.34
CA GLN A 135 12.22 -6.15 -15.45
C GLN A 135 11.01 -5.79 -14.60
N ASP A 136 9.80 -5.77 -15.19
CA ASP A 136 8.56 -5.53 -14.44
C ASP A 136 8.31 -6.64 -13.41
N GLN A 137 8.52 -7.91 -13.79
CA GLN A 137 8.37 -9.05 -12.90
C GLN A 137 9.34 -8.97 -11.71
N ASN A 138 10.62 -8.66 -11.97
CA ASN A 138 11.61 -8.50 -10.90
C ASN A 138 11.25 -7.37 -9.96
N LEU A 139 10.78 -6.21 -10.47
CA LEU A 139 10.33 -5.10 -9.64
C LEU A 139 9.15 -5.49 -8.75
N LEU A 140 8.17 -6.22 -9.32
CA LEU A 140 7.02 -6.72 -8.55
C LEU A 140 7.45 -7.73 -7.46
N LEU A 141 8.39 -8.64 -7.77
CA LEU A 141 8.84 -9.66 -6.83
C LEU A 141 9.76 -9.10 -5.74
N GLU A 142 10.73 -8.27 -6.11
CA GLU A 142 11.79 -7.82 -5.19
C GLU A 142 11.37 -6.59 -4.37
N ASP A 143 10.84 -5.55 -5.05
CA ASP A 143 10.49 -4.29 -4.39
C ASP A 143 9.10 -4.32 -3.77
N TYR A 144 8.13 -4.91 -4.47
CA TYR A 144 6.74 -4.99 -3.99
C TYR A 144 6.43 -6.31 -3.29
N ARG A 145 7.34 -7.31 -3.40
CA ARG A 145 7.19 -8.62 -2.75
C ARG A 145 5.86 -9.28 -3.07
N LEU A 146 5.48 -9.21 -4.34
CA LEU A 146 4.24 -9.80 -4.84
C LEU A 146 4.16 -11.28 -4.43
N LYS A 147 3.06 -11.67 -3.79
CA LYS A 147 2.80 -13.04 -3.33
C LYS A 147 1.56 -13.64 -3.98
N THR A 148 0.59 -12.81 -4.29
CA THR A 148 -0.71 -13.28 -4.75
C THR A 148 -1.20 -12.40 -5.89
N VAL A 149 -1.72 -13.01 -6.92
CA VAL A 149 -2.44 -12.37 -8.03
C VAL A 149 -3.87 -12.87 -8.01
N ILE A 150 -4.82 -11.94 -8.00
CA ILE A 150 -6.24 -12.22 -8.14
C ILE A 150 -6.66 -11.70 -9.51
N ASP A 151 -6.96 -12.61 -10.43
CA ASP A 151 -7.43 -12.30 -11.78
C ASP A 151 -8.96 -12.29 -11.79
N LEU A 152 -9.51 -11.10 -12.03
CA LEU A 152 -10.96 -10.82 -12.02
C LEU A 152 -11.58 -10.88 -13.42
N ARG A 153 -10.77 -11.18 -14.46
CA ARG A 153 -11.22 -11.24 -15.85
C ARG A 153 -12.09 -12.46 -16.11
N ASP A 154 -12.88 -12.38 -17.18
CA ASP A 154 -13.58 -13.54 -17.69
C ASP A 154 -12.64 -14.61 -18.26
N GLN A 155 -13.18 -15.78 -18.55
CA GLN A 155 -12.40 -16.92 -19.03
C GLN A 155 -11.83 -16.71 -20.43
N THR A 156 -12.50 -15.93 -21.27
CA THR A 156 -12.09 -15.66 -22.64
C THR A 156 -10.87 -14.71 -22.65
N GLU A 157 -10.97 -13.60 -21.92
CA GLU A 157 -9.85 -12.64 -21.76
C GLU A 157 -8.61 -13.30 -21.17
N LYS A 158 -8.80 -14.18 -20.17
CA LYS A 158 -7.70 -14.93 -19.55
C LYS A 158 -7.02 -15.89 -20.53
N LYS A 159 -7.79 -16.57 -21.39
CA LYS A 159 -7.24 -17.47 -22.42
C LYS A 159 -6.48 -16.71 -23.52
N GLU A 160 -7.03 -15.59 -23.96
CA GLU A 160 -6.41 -14.77 -25.02
C GLU A 160 -5.11 -14.10 -24.55
N LYS A 161 -5.08 -13.63 -23.30
CA LYS A 161 -3.95 -12.90 -22.71
C LYS A 161 -3.60 -13.47 -21.33
N PRO A 162 -3.02 -14.69 -21.29
CA PRO A 162 -2.63 -15.29 -20.02
C PRO A 162 -1.60 -14.44 -19.29
N ASP A 163 -1.72 -14.33 -17.98
CA ASP A 163 -0.77 -13.59 -17.17
C ASP A 163 0.63 -14.24 -17.21
N ALA A 164 1.66 -13.42 -17.15
CA ALA A 164 3.02 -13.89 -16.94
C ALA A 164 3.11 -14.60 -15.58
N VAL A 165 3.58 -15.84 -15.58
CA VAL A 165 3.71 -16.66 -14.38
C VAL A 165 5.03 -16.34 -13.68
N MET A 166 4.96 -15.85 -12.45
CA MET A 166 6.12 -15.51 -11.62
C MET A 166 6.34 -16.58 -10.55
N LYS A 167 7.59 -17.03 -10.38
CA LYS A 167 7.94 -18.06 -9.40
C LYS A 167 7.66 -17.60 -7.97
N GLY A 168 6.95 -18.42 -7.21
CA GLY A 168 6.61 -18.14 -5.80
C GLY A 168 5.42 -17.20 -5.61
N VAL A 169 4.67 -16.91 -6.68
CA VAL A 169 3.42 -16.16 -6.66
C VAL A 169 2.23 -17.12 -6.81
N GLU A 170 1.23 -16.97 -5.99
CA GLU A 170 -0.02 -17.70 -6.08
C GLU A 170 -1.00 -16.96 -7.00
N TYR A 171 -1.76 -17.71 -7.82
CA TYR A 171 -2.71 -17.16 -8.78
C TYR A 171 -4.11 -17.68 -8.51
N TYR A 172 -5.02 -16.78 -8.25
CA TYR A 172 -6.44 -17.06 -8.08
C TYR A 172 -7.23 -16.43 -9.22
N HIS A 173 -8.13 -17.21 -9.83
CA HIS A 173 -9.03 -16.71 -10.85
C HIS A 173 -10.44 -16.61 -10.27
N ILE A 174 -10.93 -15.39 -10.13
CA ILE A 174 -12.24 -15.07 -9.56
C ILE A 174 -12.94 -14.13 -10.55
N PRO A 175 -13.58 -14.67 -11.61
CA PRO A 175 -14.23 -13.83 -12.62
C PRO A 175 -15.35 -13.01 -11.98
N MET A 176 -15.35 -11.70 -12.24
CA MET A 176 -16.40 -10.81 -11.75
C MET A 176 -17.69 -10.93 -12.57
N ILE A 177 -17.59 -11.41 -13.80
CA ILE A 177 -18.70 -11.58 -14.75
C ILE A 177 -18.72 -13.04 -15.17
N ASP A 178 -19.81 -13.75 -14.88
CA ASP A 178 -20.03 -15.10 -15.38
C ASP A 178 -20.58 -15.03 -16.81
N GLU A 179 -20.08 -15.86 -17.72
CA GLU A 179 -20.50 -15.89 -19.13
C GLU A 179 -22.02 -16.17 -19.28
N GLU A 180 -22.62 -16.90 -18.32
CA GLU A 180 -24.07 -17.16 -18.26
C GLU A 180 -24.90 -15.88 -18.05
N THR A 181 -24.33 -14.86 -17.38
CA THR A 181 -25.04 -13.60 -17.12
C THR A 181 -25.07 -12.67 -18.32
N ILE A 182 -24.17 -12.87 -19.30
CA ILE A 182 -24.06 -12.02 -20.51
C ILE A 182 -25.04 -12.49 -21.60
N SER A 183 -25.40 -13.78 -21.64
CA SER A 183 -26.25 -14.36 -22.71
C SER A 183 -27.67 -13.85 -22.70
N ASP A 184 -28.18 -13.37 -21.57
CA ASP A 184 -29.61 -13.03 -21.42
C ASP A 184 -29.93 -11.52 -21.42
N SER A 185 -28.95 -10.62 -21.59
CA SER A 185 -29.29 -9.17 -21.61
C SER A 185 -28.32 -8.28 -22.35
N PRO A 186 -28.67 -7.74 -23.53
CA PRO A 186 -27.84 -6.76 -24.24
C PRO A 186 -27.80 -5.37 -23.60
N LYS A 187 -28.37 -5.17 -22.45
CA LYS A 187 -28.60 -3.85 -21.86
C LYS A 187 -28.13 -3.75 -20.42
N SER A 188 -26.89 -3.92 -20.08
CA SER A 188 -26.42 -3.21 -18.88
C SER A 188 -25.08 -3.70 -18.33
N VAL A 189 -23.98 -3.39 -18.99
CA VAL A 189 -22.70 -3.22 -18.28
C VAL A 189 -22.88 -2.22 -17.13
N LEU A 190 -23.80 -1.27 -17.24
CA LEU A 190 -24.12 -0.31 -16.17
C LEU A 190 -24.93 -0.92 -15.01
N GLY A 191 -25.77 -1.91 -15.28
CA GLY A 191 -26.56 -2.61 -14.24
C GLY A 191 -25.74 -3.56 -13.37
N ILE A 192 -24.71 -4.19 -13.94
CA ILE A 192 -23.81 -5.10 -13.23
C ILE A 192 -22.95 -4.33 -12.21
N LEU A 193 -22.60 -3.08 -12.49
CA LEU A 193 -21.85 -2.21 -11.55
C LEU A 193 -22.70 -1.74 -10.35
N GLN A 194 -24.02 -1.91 -10.39
CA GLN A 194 -24.92 -1.49 -9.31
C GLN A 194 -25.37 -2.62 -8.37
N THR A 195 -25.08 -3.88 -8.67
CA THR A 195 -25.48 -4.96 -7.78
C THR A 195 -24.47 -5.20 -6.67
N ASN A 196 -24.93 -5.06 -5.43
CA ASN A 196 -24.18 -5.36 -4.19
C ASN A 196 -23.61 -6.78 -4.11
N ASP A 197 -24.04 -7.71 -4.99
CA ASP A 197 -23.59 -9.10 -5.01
C ASP A 197 -22.13 -9.28 -5.48
N MET A 198 -21.62 -8.38 -6.31
CA MET A 198 -20.23 -8.42 -6.73
C MET A 198 -19.26 -8.10 -5.58
N LEU A 199 -19.58 -7.12 -4.77
CA LEU A 199 -18.82 -6.79 -3.57
C LEU A 199 -18.92 -7.91 -2.53
N LYS A 200 -20.06 -8.60 -2.43
CA LYS A 200 -20.22 -9.77 -1.58
C LYS A 200 -19.31 -10.92 -1.99
N LYS A 201 -19.25 -11.29 -3.28
CA LYS A 201 -18.35 -12.36 -3.76
C LYS A 201 -16.88 -12.09 -3.46
N VAL A 202 -16.43 -10.83 -3.54
CA VAL A 202 -15.06 -10.42 -3.17
C VAL A 202 -14.86 -10.42 -1.65
N LEU A 203 -15.91 -10.11 -0.87
CA LEU A 203 -15.86 -10.06 0.60
C LEU A 203 -16.12 -11.42 1.25
N GLU A 204 -16.85 -12.34 0.58
CA GLU A 204 -17.11 -13.72 1.03
C GLU A 204 -15.97 -14.68 0.68
N TYR A 205 -14.97 -14.22 -0.08
CA TYR A 205 -13.74 -14.98 -0.28
C TYR A 205 -13.01 -15.09 1.04
N ASP A 206 -13.06 -16.28 1.64
CA ASP A 206 -12.53 -16.63 2.98
C ASP A 206 -11.00 -16.75 3.02
N GLY A 207 -10.32 -16.16 2.07
CA GLY A 207 -8.88 -15.89 2.11
C GLY A 207 -8.68 -14.58 2.88
N ASP A 208 -7.95 -14.65 3.94
CA ASP A 208 -7.61 -13.65 4.96
C ASP A 208 -7.31 -12.23 4.40
N ILE A 209 -8.31 -11.58 3.78
CA ILE A 209 -8.26 -10.18 3.32
C ILE A 209 -8.15 -9.23 4.53
N GLU A 210 -8.60 -9.64 5.71
CA GLU A 210 -8.47 -8.84 6.93
C GLU A 210 -6.99 -8.61 7.33
N SER A 211 -6.08 -9.46 6.90
CA SER A 211 -4.64 -9.24 7.12
C SER A 211 -4.01 -8.20 6.19
N LEU A 212 -4.72 -7.77 5.15
CA LEU A 212 -4.26 -6.83 4.13
C LEU A 212 -4.67 -5.37 4.40
N ILE A 213 -5.56 -5.15 5.37
CA ILE A 213 -6.11 -3.82 5.71
C ILE A 213 -5.46 -3.25 6.97
#